data_91eaf224d05b0017caa3737385e90273
#
_entry.id   91eaf224d05b0017caa3737385e90273
#
_cell.length_a   1.000
_cell.length_b   1.000
_cell.length_c   1.000
_cell.angle_alpha   90.00
_cell.angle_beta   90.00
_cell.angle_gamma   90.00
#
_symmetry.space_group_name_H-M   'P 1'
#
loop_
_entity.id
_entity.type
_entity.pdbx_description
1 polymer ?
#
loop_
_entity_poly.entity_id
_entity_poly.type
_entity_poly.pdbx_seq_one_letter_code
_entity_poly.pdbx_strand_id
1 'polypeptide(L)'
;YSKATGKTMLEKNTIAVIDKNQIYAYGDSAYAMYEKAPETINVIFPVVEGVIADYNLLQTMIFDFLEHKTKARIKNAEFIIAVPTDITDVEKRAFYELFYKSKSKPKKVMLCEKPIADAVGLGIDVNEPTGVMIVDMGADTTETSVISLGGLVLSDLLHFGGNRLDESII
;
A
#
# COMPACT_ATOMS: atom_id res chain seq x y z
N TYR A 1 8.59 0.20 -5.88
CA TYR A 1 9.67 0.22 -6.88
C TYR A 1 10.20 1.63 -7.09
N SER A 2 11.50 1.80 -7.08
CA SER A 2 12.17 3.06 -7.39
C SER A 2 12.82 3.00 -8.77
N LYS A 3 12.28 3.74 -9.75
CA LYS A 3 12.84 3.80 -11.10
C LYS A 3 14.27 4.37 -11.11
N ALA A 4 14.57 5.31 -10.21
CA ALA A 4 15.88 5.94 -10.12
C ALA A 4 16.99 4.98 -9.67
N THR A 5 16.66 3.98 -8.83
CA THR A 5 17.62 3.00 -8.30
C THR A 5 17.43 1.59 -8.86
N GLY A 6 16.35 1.34 -9.61
CA GLY A 6 15.97 0.02 -10.10
C GLY A 6 15.60 -0.98 -8.99
N LYS A 7 15.35 -0.50 -7.77
CA LYS A 7 15.12 -1.37 -6.61
C LYS A 7 13.64 -1.52 -6.28
N THR A 8 13.24 -2.75 -6.03
CA THR A 8 11.97 -3.09 -5.37
C THR A 8 12.23 -3.26 -3.89
N MET A 9 11.33 -2.72 -3.07
CA MET A 9 11.36 -2.87 -1.62
C MET A 9 9.98 -3.27 -1.14
N LEU A 10 9.98 -4.14 -0.14
CA LEU A 10 8.78 -4.65 0.51
C LEU A 10 8.93 -4.41 2.01
N GLU A 11 7.90 -3.86 2.63
CA GLU A 11 7.80 -3.71 4.09
C GLU A 11 6.37 -4.00 4.52
N LYS A 12 6.20 -4.50 5.72
CA LYS A 12 4.88 -4.73 6.30
C LYS A 12 4.20 -3.42 6.66
N ASN A 13 2.90 -3.37 6.48
CA ASN A 13 2.04 -2.26 6.86
C ASN A 13 1.85 -2.20 8.38
N THR A 14 2.93 -1.93 9.11
CA THR A 14 2.94 -1.96 10.58
C THR A 14 3.85 -0.86 11.12
N ILE A 15 3.41 -0.17 12.14
CA ILE A 15 4.18 0.86 12.83
C ILE A 15 4.06 0.67 14.34
N ALA A 16 5.17 0.76 15.04
CA ALA A 16 5.23 0.78 16.50
C ALA A 16 5.49 2.20 16.99
N VAL A 17 4.67 2.68 17.91
CA VAL A 17 4.77 4.03 18.45
C VAL A 17 4.87 4.00 20.00
N ILE A 18 5.65 4.93 20.55
CA ILE A 18 5.69 5.22 21.99
C ILE A 18 4.89 6.52 22.21
N ASP A 19 4.10 6.58 23.28
CA ASP A 19 3.38 7.80 23.71
C ASP A 19 2.54 8.46 22.60
N LYS A 20 1.92 7.64 21.74
CA LYS A 20 1.03 8.00 20.62
C LYS A 20 1.65 8.72 19.43
N ASN A 21 2.86 9.25 19.51
CA ASN A 21 3.42 10.10 18.44
C ASN A 21 4.88 9.82 18.07
N GLN A 22 5.63 9.12 18.90
CA GLN A 22 7.03 8.84 18.59
C GLN A 22 7.16 7.49 17.93
N ILE A 23 7.62 7.47 16.67
CA ILE A 23 7.90 6.21 15.98
C ILE A 23 9.07 5.51 16.69
N TYR A 24 8.82 4.26 17.08
CA TYR A 24 9.83 3.35 17.60
C TYR A 24 10.40 2.45 16.52
N ALA A 25 9.52 1.88 15.68
CA ALA A 25 9.88 1.03 14.56
C ALA A 25 8.76 1.02 13.50
N TYR A 26 9.08 0.57 12.29
CA TYR A 26 8.08 0.31 11.25
C TYR A 26 8.44 -0.96 10.45
N GLY A 27 7.49 -1.43 9.66
CA GLY A 27 7.64 -2.60 8.79
C GLY A 27 7.89 -3.89 9.57
N ASP A 28 8.80 -4.71 9.10
CA ASP A 28 9.12 -6.01 9.71
C ASP A 28 9.56 -5.89 11.19
N SER A 29 10.30 -4.82 11.53
CA SER A 29 10.74 -4.58 12.90
C SER A 29 9.58 -4.27 13.86
N ALA A 30 8.57 -3.53 13.40
CA ALA A 30 7.37 -3.27 14.17
C ALA A 30 6.49 -4.53 14.28
N TYR A 31 6.34 -5.26 13.18
CA TYR A 31 5.55 -6.50 13.15
C TYR A 31 6.11 -7.57 14.09
N ALA A 32 7.43 -7.66 14.24
CA ALA A 32 8.05 -8.60 15.19
C ALA A 32 7.66 -8.32 16.65
N MET A 33 7.18 -7.11 16.96
CA MET A 33 6.71 -6.70 18.28
C MET A 33 5.18 -6.87 18.46
N TYR A 34 4.46 -7.18 17.39
CA TYR A 34 3.00 -7.37 17.46
C TYR A 34 2.65 -8.46 18.49
N GLU A 35 1.70 -8.17 19.38
CA GLU A 35 1.28 -9.01 20.51
C GLU A 35 2.38 -9.37 21.54
N LYS A 36 3.57 -8.78 21.41
CA LYS A 36 4.72 -9.04 22.30
C LYS A 36 5.30 -7.77 22.91
N ALA A 37 4.87 -6.60 22.41
CA ALA A 37 5.36 -5.32 22.89
C ALA A 37 4.91 -5.04 24.34
N PRO A 38 5.72 -4.34 25.15
CA PRO A 38 5.27 -3.85 26.45
C PRO A 38 4.14 -2.81 26.25
N GLU A 39 3.34 -2.57 27.30
CA GLU A 39 2.19 -1.64 27.26
C GLU A 39 2.54 -0.21 26.83
N THR A 40 3.81 0.18 26.95
CA THR A 40 4.30 1.50 26.53
C THR A 40 4.45 1.63 25.01
N ILE A 41 4.42 0.52 24.27
CA ILE A 41 4.57 0.48 22.81
C ILE A 41 3.28 -0.02 22.18
N ASN A 42 2.66 0.82 21.35
CA ASN A 42 1.49 0.45 20.58
C ASN A 42 1.91 0.04 19.16
N VAL A 43 1.53 -1.15 18.74
CA VAL A 43 1.72 -1.64 17.37
C VAL A 43 0.42 -1.43 16.60
N ILE A 44 0.49 -0.68 15.52
CA ILE A 44 -0.66 -0.18 14.76
C ILE A 44 -0.50 -0.58 13.29
N PHE A 45 -1.62 -0.91 12.65
CA PHE A 45 -1.72 -1.11 11.20
C PHE A 45 -2.35 0.14 10.58
N PRO A 46 -1.56 1.02 9.92
CA PRO A 46 -2.08 2.28 9.40
C PRO A 46 -3.04 2.15 8.21
N VAL A 47 -3.03 1.00 7.53
CA VAL A 47 -4.03 0.62 6.52
C VAL A 47 -4.70 -0.66 6.98
N VAL A 48 -6.03 -0.70 6.96
CA VAL A 48 -6.84 -1.86 7.34
C VAL A 48 -7.89 -2.08 6.26
N GLU A 49 -8.05 -3.31 5.81
CA GLU A 49 -9.02 -3.69 4.76
C GLU A 49 -8.95 -2.81 3.48
N GLY A 50 -7.73 -2.37 3.14
CA GLY A 50 -7.51 -1.51 1.96
C GLY A 50 -7.76 -0.02 2.19
N VAL A 51 -8.20 0.40 3.39
CA VAL A 51 -8.52 1.79 3.72
C VAL A 51 -7.50 2.38 4.69
N ILE A 52 -7.22 3.67 4.57
CA ILE A 52 -6.32 4.38 5.49
C ILE A 52 -7.02 4.55 6.84
N ALA A 53 -6.55 3.83 7.85
CA ALA A 53 -7.05 3.90 9.23
C ALA A 53 -6.39 5.06 10.01
N ASP A 54 -5.09 5.31 9.79
CA ASP A 54 -4.37 6.45 10.38
C ASP A 54 -3.52 7.15 9.32
N TYR A 55 -4.02 8.30 8.88
CA TYR A 55 -3.39 9.10 7.85
C TYR A 55 -2.00 9.62 8.25
N ASN A 56 -1.86 10.14 9.46
CA ASN A 56 -0.62 10.77 9.90
C ASN A 56 0.49 9.74 10.11
N LEU A 57 0.16 8.63 10.74
CA LEU A 57 1.11 7.54 10.95
C LEU A 57 1.51 6.91 9.62
N LEU A 58 0.56 6.69 8.71
CA LEU A 58 0.86 6.16 7.38
C LEU A 58 1.79 7.09 6.60
N GLN A 59 1.48 8.39 6.58
CA GLN A 59 2.32 9.38 5.90
C GLN A 59 3.74 9.37 6.45
N THR A 60 3.87 9.40 7.77
CA THR A 60 5.19 9.42 8.43
C THR A 60 5.96 8.14 8.13
N MET A 61 5.32 6.97 8.25
CA MET A 61 5.92 5.66 7.97
C MET A 61 6.43 5.58 6.51
N ILE A 62 5.60 5.99 5.54
CA ILE A 62 5.97 5.93 4.12
C ILE A 62 7.18 6.82 3.83
N PHE A 63 7.17 8.06 4.32
CA PHE A 63 8.26 8.99 4.03
C PHE A 63 9.54 8.63 4.76
N ASP A 64 9.46 8.16 5.99
CA ASP A 64 10.61 7.62 6.72
C ASP A 64 11.22 6.40 6.00
N PHE A 65 10.38 5.48 5.55
CA PHE A 65 10.78 4.34 4.73
C PHE A 65 11.45 4.78 3.42
N LEU A 66 10.85 5.72 2.70
CA LEU A 66 11.39 6.23 1.45
C LEU A 66 12.75 6.92 1.65
N GLU A 67 12.93 7.70 2.68
CA GLU A 67 14.18 8.40 2.96
C GLU A 67 15.30 7.44 3.38
N HIS A 68 15.02 6.51 4.29
CA HIS A 68 16.05 5.66 4.88
C HIS A 68 16.37 4.40 4.08
N LYS A 69 15.35 3.76 3.49
CA LYS A 69 15.51 2.48 2.79
C LYS A 69 15.82 2.64 1.31
N THR A 70 15.22 3.62 0.62
CA THR A 70 15.41 3.73 -0.84
C THR A 70 16.71 4.41 -1.21
N LYS A 71 17.23 5.31 -0.36
CA LYS A 71 18.32 6.24 -0.68
C LYS A 71 18.05 7.08 -1.96
N ALA A 72 16.81 7.08 -2.44
CA ALA A 72 16.39 7.85 -3.60
C ALA A 72 16.06 9.29 -3.16
N ARG A 73 16.30 10.22 -4.07
CA ARG A 73 15.87 11.61 -3.84
C ARG A 73 14.35 11.69 -4.00
N ILE A 74 13.62 11.83 -2.90
CA ILE A 74 12.15 11.93 -2.90
C ILE A 74 11.63 13.34 -3.19
N LYS A 75 12.47 14.37 -2.99
CA LYS A 75 12.09 15.76 -3.29
C LYS A 75 11.91 15.95 -4.79
N ASN A 76 10.78 16.53 -5.20
CA ASN A 76 10.37 16.70 -6.60
C ASN A 76 10.24 15.36 -7.37
N ALA A 77 10.02 14.24 -6.69
CA ALA A 77 9.80 12.96 -7.33
C ALA A 77 8.40 12.88 -7.96
N GLU A 78 8.23 11.95 -8.87
CA GLU A 78 6.93 11.53 -9.38
C GLU A 78 6.54 10.23 -8.67
N PHE A 79 5.28 10.17 -8.19
CA PHE A 79 4.75 9.01 -7.50
C PHE A 79 3.57 8.42 -8.28
N ILE A 80 3.57 7.10 -8.41
CA ILE A 80 2.43 6.32 -8.86
C ILE A 80 2.03 5.44 -7.69
N ILE A 81 0.77 5.51 -7.29
CA ILE A 81 0.23 4.80 -6.14
C ILE A 81 -0.84 3.85 -6.65
N ALA A 82 -0.65 2.56 -6.43
CA ALA A 82 -1.69 1.57 -6.67
C ALA A 82 -2.70 1.62 -5.52
N VAL A 83 -3.97 1.71 -5.86
CA VAL A 83 -5.09 1.77 -4.90
C VAL A 83 -6.11 0.69 -5.23
N PRO A 84 -6.85 0.15 -4.23
CA PRO A 84 -7.93 -0.80 -4.48
C PRO A 84 -9.00 -0.23 -5.41
N THR A 85 -9.74 -1.09 -6.09
CA THR A 85 -10.77 -0.67 -7.04
C THR A 85 -12.07 -0.27 -6.35
N ASP A 86 -12.43 -0.95 -5.26
CA ASP A 86 -13.66 -0.69 -4.49
C ASP A 86 -13.40 0.28 -3.34
N ILE A 87 -12.96 1.50 -3.68
CA ILE A 87 -12.80 2.59 -2.72
C ILE A 87 -13.54 3.83 -3.19
N THR A 88 -14.05 4.60 -2.23
CA THR A 88 -14.77 5.85 -2.47
C THR A 88 -13.85 6.94 -3.00
N ASP A 89 -14.43 7.98 -3.61
CA ASP A 89 -13.68 9.16 -4.06
C ASP A 89 -12.96 9.88 -2.91
N VAL A 90 -13.52 9.81 -1.70
CA VAL A 90 -12.90 10.39 -0.49
C VAL A 90 -11.63 9.62 -0.13
N GLU A 91 -11.67 8.31 -0.19
CA GLU A 91 -10.51 7.44 0.06
C GLU A 91 -9.45 7.58 -1.03
N LYS A 92 -9.85 7.62 -2.31
CA LYS A 92 -8.94 7.94 -3.43
C LYS A 92 -8.23 9.27 -3.19
N ARG A 93 -8.98 10.28 -2.78
CA ARG A 93 -8.42 11.59 -2.44
C ARG A 93 -7.46 11.51 -1.26
N ALA A 94 -7.74 10.74 -0.23
CA ALA A 94 -6.85 10.55 0.91
C ALA A 94 -5.51 9.94 0.48
N PHE A 95 -5.51 8.89 -0.35
CA PHE A 95 -4.29 8.31 -0.93
C PHE A 95 -3.48 9.33 -1.76
N TYR A 96 -4.17 10.12 -2.58
CA TYR A 96 -3.52 11.18 -3.37
C TYR A 96 -2.89 12.24 -2.47
N GLU A 97 -3.64 12.77 -1.50
CA GLU A 97 -3.20 13.84 -0.61
C GLU A 97 -2.05 13.40 0.31
N LEU A 98 -1.97 12.11 0.67
CA LEU A 98 -0.88 11.52 1.45
C LEU A 98 0.49 11.90 0.89
N PHE A 99 0.63 11.88 -0.42
CA PHE A 99 1.86 12.26 -1.12
C PHE A 99 1.87 13.72 -1.52
N TYR A 100 0.77 14.24 -2.07
CA TYR A 100 0.69 15.61 -2.59
C TYR A 100 0.95 16.66 -1.52
N LYS A 101 0.40 16.49 -0.33
CA LYS A 101 0.59 17.39 0.81
C LYS A 101 1.86 17.11 1.63
N SER A 102 2.70 16.19 1.19
CA SER A 102 3.90 15.83 1.92
C SER A 102 4.99 16.91 1.83
N LYS A 103 5.94 16.85 2.76
CA LYS A 103 7.12 17.72 2.77
C LYS A 103 8.04 17.51 1.56
N SER A 104 7.90 16.39 0.84
CA SER A 104 8.71 16.06 -0.33
C SER A 104 8.42 16.96 -1.54
N LYS A 105 7.27 17.66 -1.55
CA LYS A 105 6.82 18.51 -2.66
C LYS A 105 6.94 17.76 -4.00
N PRO A 106 6.12 16.75 -4.23
CA PRO A 106 6.21 15.92 -5.43
C PRO A 106 5.98 16.74 -6.69
N LYS A 107 6.66 16.37 -7.78
CA LYS A 107 6.41 16.96 -9.10
C LYS A 107 5.07 16.49 -9.67
N LYS A 108 4.74 15.22 -9.44
CA LYS A 108 3.50 14.60 -9.90
C LYS A 108 3.10 13.47 -8.97
N VAL A 109 1.81 13.33 -8.72
CA VAL A 109 1.19 12.19 -8.03
C VAL A 109 0.12 11.63 -8.95
N MET A 110 0.11 10.34 -9.16
CA MET A 110 -0.88 9.63 -9.96
C MET A 110 -1.40 8.44 -9.16
N LEU A 111 -2.70 8.18 -9.26
CA LEU A 111 -3.31 6.95 -8.79
C LEU A 111 -3.44 5.99 -9.95
N CYS A 112 -3.25 4.71 -9.68
CA CYS A 112 -3.44 3.62 -10.59
C CYS A 112 -4.29 2.55 -9.89
N GLU A 113 -5.22 1.94 -10.57
CA GLU A 113 -5.96 0.80 -10.03
C GLU A 113 -5.01 -0.38 -9.83
N LYS A 114 -5.07 -1.00 -8.65
CA LYS A 114 -4.15 -2.05 -8.24
C LYS A 114 -4.06 -3.20 -9.25
N PRO A 115 -5.18 -3.74 -9.80
CA PRO A 115 -5.11 -4.82 -10.79
C PRO A 115 -4.33 -4.44 -12.07
N ILE A 116 -4.40 -3.19 -12.50
CA ILE A 116 -3.60 -2.71 -13.64
C ILE A 116 -2.12 -2.72 -13.30
N ALA A 117 -1.77 -2.28 -12.09
CA ALA A 117 -0.37 -2.31 -11.63
C ALA A 117 0.15 -3.76 -11.52
N ASP A 118 -0.68 -4.67 -11.03
CA ASP A 118 -0.36 -6.10 -10.90
C ASP A 118 -0.11 -6.75 -12.27
N ALA A 119 -1.02 -6.51 -13.23
CA ALA A 119 -0.86 -7.00 -14.60
C ALA A 119 0.44 -6.52 -15.24
N VAL A 120 0.74 -5.23 -15.12
CA VAL A 120 2.00 -4.64 -15.62
C VAL A 120 3.20 -5.25 -14.91
N GLY A 121 3.11 -5.45 -13.59
CA GLY A 121 4.16 -6.09 -12.80
C GLY A 121 4.45 -7.54 -13.21
N LEU A 122 3.44 -8.26 -13.67
CA LEU A 122 3.52 -9.61 -14.22
C LEU A 122 3.99 -9.65 -15.69
N GLY A 123 4.18 -8.49 -16.32
CA GLY A 123 4.57 -8.39 -17.73
C GLY A 123 3.42 -8.67 -18.71
N ILE A 124 2.18 -8.56 -18.26
CA ILE A 124 0.97 -8.74 -19.08
C ILE A 124 0.72 -7.44 -19.86
N ASP A 125 0.50 -7.55 -21.18
CA ASP A 125 0.05 -6.40 -21.96
C ASP A 125 -1.44 -6.16 -21.73
N VAL A 126 -1.73 -5.14 -20.93
CA VAL A 126 -3.12 -4.78 -20.57
C VAL A 126 -3.92 -4.22 -21.74
N ASN A 127 -3.27 -3.82 -22.85
CA ASN A 127 -3.92 -3.20 -24.01
C ASN A 127 -4.49 -4.23 -24.98
N GLU A 128 -4.15 -5.50 -24.82
CA GLU A 128 -4.71 -6.54 -25.67
C GLU A 128 -6.22 -6.71 -25.48
N PRO A 129 -6.96 -7.06 -26.56
CA PRO A 129 -8.40 -7.30 -26.47
C PRO A 129 -8.76 -8.59 -25.72
N THR A 130 -7.80 -9.48 -25.54
CA THR A 130 -7.99 -10.72 -24.77
C THR A 130 -8.18 -10.37 -23.30
N GLY A 131 -9.29 -10.78 -22.70
CA GLY A 131 -9.52 -10.56 -21.27
C GLY A 131 -8.55 -11.38 -20.42
N VAL A 132 -7.92 -10.72 -19.47
CA VAL A 132 -7.05 -11.36 -18.47
C VAL A 132 -7.67 -11.20 -17.09
N MET A 133 -7.81 -12.31 -16.38
CA MET A 133 -8.26 -12.32 -14.99
C MET A 133 -7.06 -12.28 -14.06
N ILE A 134 -7.08 -11.34 -13.12
CA ILE A 134 -6.11 -11.21 -12.04
C ILE A 134 -6.82 -11.52 -10.72
N VAL A 135 -6.21 -12.36 -9.90
CA VAL A 135 -6.62 -12.61 -8.51
C VAL A 135 -5.46 -12.21 -7.61
N ASP A 136 -5.66 -11.18 -6.83
CA ASP A 136 -4.68 -10.70 -5.87
C ASP A 136 -5.14 -11.01 -4.45
N MET A 137 -4.44 -11.92 -3.79
CA MET A 137 -4.72 -12.35 -2.41
C MET A 137 -3.75 -11.64 -1.46
N GLY A 138 -4.26 -10.62 -0.78
CA GLY A 138 -3.51 -9.86 0.23
C GLY A 138 -3.66 -10.43 1.65
N ALA A 139 -3.23 -9.64 2.63
CA ALA A 139 -3.38 -9.97 4.05
C ALA A 139 -4.84 -9.84 4.51
N ASP A 140 -5.51 -8.74 4.16
CA ASP A 140 -6.87 -8.42 4.61
C ASP A 140 -7.93 -8.64 3.51
N THR A 141 -7.55 -8.49 2.25
CA THR A 141 -8.48 -8.48 1.11
C THR A 141 -8.01 -9.40 -0.01
N THR A 142 -8.98 -9.92 -0.75
CA THR A 142 -8.77 -10.60 -2.04
C THR A 142 -9.50 -9.82 -3.13
N GLU A 143 -8.79 -9.39 -4.15
CA GLU A 143 -9.34 -8.64 -5.27
C GLU A 143 -9.29 -9.50 -6.53
N THR A 144 -10.44 -9.65 -7.19
CA THR A 144 -10.58 -10.38 -8.46
C THR A 144 -10.98 -9.40 -9.55
N SER A 145 -10.21 -9.33 -10.62
CA SER A 145 -10.42 -8.34 -11.67
C SER A 145 -10.23 -8.93 -13.04
N VAL A 146 -10.99 -8.44 -14.00
CA VAL A 146 -10.83 -8.76 -15.44
C VAL A 146 -10.42 -7.48 -16.17
N ILE A 147 -9.30 -7.55 -16.87
CA ILE A 147 -8.71 -6.44 -17.62
C ILE A 147 -8.77 -6.76 -19.11
N SER A 148 -9.17 -5.79 -19.92
CA SER A 148 -9.13 -5.86 -21.37
C SER A 148 -9.03 -4.45 -21.97
N LEU A 149 -8.31 -4.29 -23.07
CA LEU A 149 -8.15 -3.01 -23.80
C LEU A 149 -7.72 -1.84 -22.89
N GLY A 150 -6.82 -2.10 -21.95
CA GLY A 150 -6.25 -1.09 -21.04
C GLY A 150 -7.15 -0.64 -19.90
N GLY A 151 -8.29 -1.30 -19.69
CA GLY A 151 -9.24 -0.94 -18.63
C GLY A 151 -9.77 -2.13 -17.85
N LEU A 152 -10.33 -1.85 -16.69
CA LEU A 152 -11.08 -2.81 -15.89
C LEU A 152 -12.45 -3.05 -16.52
N VAL A 153 -12.75 -4.32 -16.80
CA VAL A 153 -14.07 -4.76 -17.29
C VAL A 153 -14.96 -5.16 -16.12
N LEU A 154 -14.36 -5.82 -15.15
CA LEU A 154 -15.01 -6.29 -13.92
C LEU A 154 -13.99 -6.23 -12.78
N SER A 155 -14.45 -5.87 -11.60
CA SER A 155 -13.68 -5.98 -10.36
C SER A 155 -14.61 -6.31 -9.21
N ASP A 156 -14.14 -7.17 -8.32
CA ASP A 156 -14.80 -7.53 -7.07
C ASP A 156 -13.77 -7.65 -5.96
N LEU A 157 -14.05 -7.05 -4.81
CA LEU A 157 -13.16 -7.03 -3.65
C LEU A 157 -13.83 -7.73 -2.48
N LEU A 158 -13.19 -8.77 -1.98
CA LEU A 158 -13.61 -9.52 -0.81
C LEU A 158 -12.78 -9.06 0.41
N HIS A 159 -13.43 -8.71 1.51
CA HIS A 159 -12.78 -8.46 2.81
C HIS A 159 -12.40 -9.79 3.48
N PHE A 160 -11.58 -10.55 2.77
CA PHE A 160 -11.06 -11.85 3.18
C PHE A 160 -9.66 -12.04 2.59
N GLY A 161 -8.70 -12.34 3.43
CA GLY A 161 -7.29 -12.51 3.03
C GLY A 161 -6.53 -13.41 4.00
N GLY A 162 -5.21 -13.37 3.94
CA GLY A 162 -4.32 -14.23 4.72
C GLY A 162 -4.57 -14.18 6.23
N ASN A 163 -4.85 -13.01 6.78
CA ASN A 163 -5.13 -12.84 8.20
C ASN A 163 -6.35 -13.66 8.67
N ARG A 164 -7.42 -13.68 7.86
CA ARG A 164 -8.62 -14.49 8.16
C ARG A 164 -8.35 -15.99 8.01
N LEU A 165 -7.46 -16.38 7.09
CA LEU A 165 -7.03 -17.77 6.97
C LEU A 165 -6.24 -18.20 8.22
N ASP A 166 -5.32 -17.36 8.69
CA ASP A 166 -4.53 -17.62 9.90
C ASP A 166 -5.44 -17.73 11.14
N GLU A 167 -6.38 -16.81 11.33
CA GLU A 167 -7.38 -16.86 12.40
C GLU A 167 -8.24 -18.13 12.38
N SER A 168 -8.45 -18.72 11.20
CA SER A 168 -9.26 -19.94 11.06
C SER A 168 -8.48 -21.22 11.42
N ILE A 169 -7.16 -21.13 11.54
CA ILE A 169 -6.28 -22.27 11.87
C ILE A 169 -5.98 -22.31 13.39
N ILE A 170 -6.04 -21.17 14.07
CA ILE A 170 -5.81 -21.02 15.52
C ILE A 170 -7.10 -21.26 16.28
#